data_6258c957713eeadb3845559aaa006f3f
#
_entry.id   6258c957713eeadb3845559aaa006f3f
#
_cell.length_a   1.000
_cell.length_b   1.000
_cell.length_c   1.000
_cell.angle_alpha   90.00
_cell.angle_beta   90.00
_cell.angle_gamma   90.00
#
_symmetry.space_group_name_H-M   'P 1'
#
loop_
_entity.id
_entity.type
_entity.pdbx_description
1 polymer ?
#
loop_
_entity_poly.entity_id
_entity_poly.type
_entity_poly.pdbx_seq_one_letter_code
_entity_poly.pdbx_strand_id
1 'polypeptide(L)'
;MSTKKIHAQAPEKLTGIELKKNPTSAVGFKAIKSAISSIKNEVGLAKGISLLANLNQKGGFDCPGCAWPDPDEKRAFLAEYCENGAKAVAEEATKNRVSPMFFATHSISELSKLSDYEIGKKGRITHPVVVYEGKDHYEEISWEDAFKMIGNELKLLPSPDEAIFYTSGRTSNEAAFLYQLFVRKFGTNNLPDCSNMCHE
;
A
#
# COMPACT_ATOMS: atom_id res chain seq x y z
N MET A 1 11.24 -35.71 10.07
CA MET A 1 11.01 -35.09 8.75
C MET A 1 11.51 -33.65 8.84
N SER A 2 12.53 -33.30 8.07
CA SER A 2 13.11 -31.94 8.09
C SER A 2 12.13 -30.98 7.42
N THR A 3 11.51 -30.12 8.17
CA THR A 3 10.71 -29.01 7.65
C THR A 3 11.65 -28.03 6.95
N LYS A 4 11.63 -28.00 5.64
CA LYS A 4 12.28 -26.96 4.86
C LYS A 4 11.59 -25.63 5.24
N LYS A 5 12.25 -24.82 6.07
CA LYS A 5 11.83 -23.44 6.28
C LYS A 5 11.92 -22.70 4.93
N ILE A 6 10.81 -22.21 4.44
CA ILE A 6 10.79 -21.32 3.28
C ILE A 6 11.34 -20.00 3.78
N HIS A 7 12.58 -19.68 3.45
CA HIS A 7 13.14 -18.35 3.69
C HIS A 7 12.75 -17.45 2.52
N ALA A 8 12.13 -16.31 2.81
CA ALA A 8 11.96 -15.28 1.82
C ALA A 8 13.35 -14.86 1.31
N GLN A 9 13.60 -15.01 0.03
CA GLN A 9 14.84 -14.56 -0.61
C GLN A 9 14.50 -13.38 -1.52
N ALA A 10 15.36 -12.37 -1.50
CA ALA A 10 15.28 -11.31 -2.50
C ALA A 10 15.42 -11.92 -3.91
N PRO A 11 14.67 -11.46 -4.90
CA PRO A 11 14.78 -11.95 -6.25
C PRO A 11 16.18 -11.70 -6.79
N GLU A 12 16.82 -12.74 -7.34
CA GLU A 12 18.16 -12.64 -7.92
C GLU A 12 18.21 -11.73 -9.15
N LYS A 13 17.05 -11.55 -9.81
CA LYS A 13 16.88 -10.68 -10.97
C LYS A 13 15.60 -9.87 -10.81
N LEU A 14 15.72 -8.57 -11.07
CA LEU A 14 14.56 -7.69 -11.20
C LEU A 14 13.82 -8.04 -12.51
N THR A 15 12.75 -8.79 -12.41
CA THR A 15 11.96 -9.20 -13.58
C THR A 15 11.16 -8.04 -14.14
N GLY A 16 11.20 -7.87 -15.47
CA GLY A 16 10.37 -6.87 -16.16
C GLY A 16 10.84 -5.42 -16.03
N ILE A 17 12.01 -5.15 -15.40
CA ILE A 17 12.57 -3.81 -15.28
C ILE A 17 13.63 -3.62 -16.35
N GLU A 18 13.38 -2.67 -17.25
CA GLU A 18 14.38 -2.17 -18.20
C GLU A 18 14.87 -0.79 -17.78
N LEU A 19 16.18 -0.62 -17.72
CA LEU A 19 16.79 0.69 -17.51
C LEU A 19 16.61 1.54 -18.77
N LYS A 20 15.80 2.57 -18.69
CA LYS A 20 15.62 3.55 -19.74
C LYS A 20 16.50 4.77 -19.48
N LYS A 21 16.88 5.47 -20.55
CA LYS A 21 17.60 6.74 -20.44
C LYS A 21 16.78 7.72 -19.60
N ASN A 22 17.44 8.33 -18.62
CA ASN A 22 16.79 9.32 -17.76
C ASN A 22 16.15 10.44 -18.59
N PRO A 23 14.94 10.88 -18.23
CA PRO A 23 14.33 12.05 -18.86
C PRO A 23 15.21 13.29 -18.63
N THR A 24 15.33 14.11 -19.64
CA THR A 24 16.10 15.38 -19.58
C THR A 24 15.36 16.51 -18.86
N SER A 25 14.08 16.31 -18.57
CA SER A 25 13.23 17.28 -17.86
C SER A 25 12.32 16.57 -16.88
N ALA A 26 12.16 17.14 -15.70
CA ALA A 26 11.16 16.76 -14.69
C ALA A 26 9.98 17.74 -14.77
N VAL A 27 8.83 17.35 -14.23
CA VAL A 27 7.58 18.13 -14.12
C VAL A 27 6.98 18.58 -15.48
N GLY A 28 6.08 19.55 -15.46
CA GLY A 28 5.45 20.12 -16.64
C GLY A 28 4.48 19.16 -17.35
N PHE A 29 4.37 19.28 -18.65
CA PHE A 29 3.40 18.50 -19.45
C PHE A 29 3.56 16.99 -19.34
N LYS A 30 4.76 16.47 -19.09
CA LYS A 30 4.99 15.04 -18.90
C LYS A 30 4.34 14.54 -17.62
N ALA A 31 4.47 15.29 -16.52
CA ALA A 31 3.84 14.96 -15.25
C ALA A 31 2.31 15.03 -15.35
N ILE A 32 1.77 16.06 -16.00
CA ILE A 32 0.33 16.20 -16.26
C ILE A 32 -0.20 15.01 -17.07
N LYS A 33 0.48 14.66 -18.17
CA LYS A 33 0.09 13.50 -18.99
C LYS A 33 0.14 12.20 -18.20
N SER A 34 1.14 12.02 -17.36
CA SER A 34 1.30 10.84 -16.50
C SER A 34 0.17 10.75 -15.48
N ALA A 35 -0.15 11.84 -14.79
CA ALA A 35 -1.26 11.92 -13.82
C ALA A 35 -2.61 11.59 -14.52
N ILE A 36 -2.91 12.22 -15.63
CA ILE A 36 -4.15 12.00 -16.41
C ILE A 36 -4.23 10.53 -16.88
N SER A 37 -3.13 9.98 -17.39
CA SER A 37 -3.10 8.59 -17.84
C SER A 37 -3.39 7.61 -16.67
N SER A 38 -2.77 7.83 -15.53
CA SER A 38 -2.99 6.98 -14.34
C SER A 38 -4.44 7.05 -13.87
N ILE A 39 -5.00 8.25 -13.76
CA ILE A 39 -6.40 8.46 -13.40
C ILE A 39 -7.35 7.78 -14.40
N LYS A 40 -7.12 7.97 -15.70
CA LYS A 40 -7.97 7.38 -16.74
C LYS A 40 -7.97 5.85 -16.64
N ASN A 41 -6.79 5.26 -16.46
CA ASN A 41 -6.62 3.80 -16.48
C ASN A 41 -7.20 3.13 -15.23
N GLU A 42 -7.04 3.75 -14.06
CA GLU A 42 -7.47 3.15 -12.78
C GLU A 42 -8.95 3.40 -12.46
N VAL A 43 -9.44 4.62 -12.67
CA VAL A 43 -10.77 5.02 -12.21
C VAL A 43 -11.70 5.58 -13.28
N GLY A 44 -11.16 5.93 -14.44
CA GLY A 44 -11.87 6.64 -15.51
C GLY A 44 -11.90 8.16 -15.30
N LEU A 45 -12.09 8.92 -16.40
CA LEU A 45 -11.91 10.37 -16.39
C LEU A 45 -12.89 11.11 -15.48
N ALA A 46 -14.17 10.79 -15.52
CA ALA A 46 -15.19 11.53 -14.76
C ALA A 46 -14.96 11.42 -13.25
N LYS A 47 -14.82 10.20 -12.74
CA LYS A 47 -14.49 9.97 -11.31
C LYS A 47 -13.12 10.55 -10.95
N GLY A 48 -12.15 10.42 -11.84
CA GLY A 48 -10.80 10.90 -11.63
C GLY A 48 -10.72 12.42 -11.49
N ILE A 49 -11.43 13.19 -12.33
CA ILE A 49 -11.51 14.64 -12.20
C ILE A 49 -12.12 15.04 -10.84
N SER A 50 -13.21 14.37 -10.45
CA SER A 50 -13.84 14.61 -9.13
C SER A 50 -12.88 14.32 -7.97
N LEU A 51 -12.11 13.23 -8.04
CA LEU A 51 -11.11 12.90 -7.01
C LEU A 51 -10.02 13.96 -6.94
N LEU A 52 -9.43 14.33 -8.07
CA LEU A 52 -8.36 15.33 -8.11
C LEU A 52 -8.83 16.73 -7.68
N ALA A 53 -10.07 17.08 -7.96
CA ALA A 53 -10.65 18.35 -7.52
C ALA A 53 -10.88 18.44 -5.99
N ASN A 54 -10.93 17.30 -5.31
CA ASN A 54 -11.14 17.25 -3.85
C ASN A 54 -9.88 16.85 -3.08
N LEU A 55 -8.80 16.50 -3.76
CA LEU A 55 -7.56 16.09 -3.15
C LEU A 55 -6.84 17.27 -2.50
N ASN A 56 -6.50 17.18 -1.22
CA ASN A 56 -5.89 18.23 -0.40
C ASN A 56 -6.64 19.55 -0.44
N GLN A 57 -7.96 19.49 -0.42
CA GLN A 57 -8.81 20.66 -0.47
C GLN A 57 -9.67 20.75 0.79
N LYS A 58 -9.95 21.96 1.24
CA LYS A 58 -10.91 22.18 2.33
C LYS A 58 -12.24 21.50 2.04
N GLY A 59 -12.66 20.59 2.91
CA GLY A 59 -13.84 19.76 2.73
C GLY A 59 -13.69 18.64 1.69
N GLY A 60 -12.46 18.37 1.29
CA GLY A 60 -12.09 17.23 0.48
C GLY A 60 -11.49 16.09 1.30
N PHE A 61 -10.36 15.54 0.86
CA PHE A 61 -9.64 14.49 1.55
C PHE A 61 -8.12 14.62 1.32
N ASP A 62 -7.34 14.11 2.26
CA ASP A 62 -5.89 14.19 2.24
C ASP A 62 -5.26 13.22 1.23
N CYS A 63 -4.11 13.61 0.71
CA CYS A 63 -3.32 12.75 -0.17
C CYS A 63 -2.80 11.53 0.58
N PRO A 64 -3.07 10.29 0.10
CA PRO A 64 -2.53 9.09 0.74
C PRO A 64 -1.00 8.95 0.57
N GLY A 65 -0.35 9.84 -0.17
CA GLY A 65 1.08 9.76 -0.46
C GLY A 65 1.97 10.51 0.53
N CYS A 66 1.52 11.65 1.02
CA CYS A 66 2.27 12.48 1.97
C CYS A 66 1.35 13.49 2.67
N ALA A 67 1.87 14.15 3.69
CA ALA A 67 1.16 15.18 4.45
C ALA A 67 1.18 16.54 3.72
N TRP A 68 0.53 16.65 2.58
CA TRP A 68 0.34 17.93 1.89
C TRP A 68 -0.71 18.74 2.65
N PRO A 69 -0.43 19.99 3.07
CA PRO A 69 -1.37 20.76 3.86
C PRO A 69 -2.59 21.21 3.03
N ASP A 70 -3.75 21.25 3.68
CA ASP A 70 -4.95 21.88 3.12
C ASP A 70 -4.82 23.40 3.09
N PRO A 71 -5.51 24.07 2.18
CA PRO A 71 -5.68 25.52 2.23
C PRO A 71 -6.44 25.96 3.50
N ASP A 72 -5.91 26.95 4.23
CA ASP A 72 -6.41 27.32 5.56
C ASP A 72 -7.88 27.83 5.56
N GLU A 73 -8.22 28.72 4.63
CA GLU A 73 -9.51 29.41 4.69
C GLU A 73 -10.52 28.97 3.63
N LYS A 74 -10.07 28.72 2.43
CA LYS A 74 -10.92 28.41 1.27
C LYS A 74 -10.27 27.39 0.35
N ARG A 75 -11.06 26.82 -0.53
CA ARG A 75 -10.55 25.92 -1.58
C ARG A 75 -9.58 26.69 -2.48
N ALA A 76 -8.48 26.04 -2.82
CA ALA A 76 -7.56 26.57 -3.83
C ALA A 76 -8.24 26.64 -5.20
N PHE A 77 -7.88 27.64 -5.98
CA PHE A 77 -8.37 27.80 -7.36
C PHE A 77 -7.80 26.74 -8.31
N LEU A 78 -6.56 26.32 -8.07
CA LEU A 78 -5.87 25.28 -8.83
C LEU A 78 -5.77 24.00 -8.02
N ALA A 79 -5.17 22.99 -8.64
CA ALA A 79 -4.92 21.69 -8.05
C ALA A 79 -3.92 21.75 -6.88
N GLU A 80 -4.22 21.02 -5.81
CA GLU A 80 -3.38 20.87 -4.62
C GLU A 80 -2.76 19.46 -4.57
N TYR A 81 -2.13 19.05 -5.66
CA TYR A 81 -1.49 17.73 -5.75
C TYR A 81 -0.30 17.72 -6.70
N CYS A 82 0.63 16.81 -6.44
CA CYS A 82 1.71 16.48 -7.36
C CYS A 82 1.36 15.25 -8.22
N GLU A 83 2.23 14.90 -9.17
CA GLU A 83 2.08 13.71 -10.01
C GLU A 83 1.95 12.43 -9.17
N ASN A 84 2.76 12.29 -8.12
CA ASN A 84 2.72 11.12 -7.25
C ASN A 84 1.42 11.05 -6.45
N GLY A 85 0.90 12.17 -5.97
CA GLY A 85 -0.40 12.24 -5.30
C GLY A 85 -1.54 11.82 -6.21
N ALA A 86 -1.56 12.29 -7.44
CA ALA A 86 -2.55 11.87 -8.44
C ALA A 86 -2.49 10.36 -8.73
N LYS A 87 -1.29 9.78 -8.83
CA LYS A 87 -1.10 8.32 -8.99
C LYS A 87 -1.57 7.56 -7.75
N ALA A 88 -1.20 8.01 -6.56
CA ALA A 88 -1.59 7.37 -5.30
C ALA A 88 -3.11 7.31 -5.14
N VAL A 89 -3.80 8.43 -5.39
CA VAL A 89 -5.28 8.48 -5.39
C VAL A 89 -5.89 7.58 -6.45
N ALA A 90 -5.31 7.53 -7.64
CA ALA A 90 -5.78 6.64 -8.71
C ALA A 90 -5.70 5.17 -8.28
N GLU A 91 -4.60 4.76 -7.68
CA GLU A 91 -4.38 3.40 -7.17
C GLU A 91 -5.31 3.06 -6.00
N GLU A 92 -5.52 4.01 -5.06
CA GLU A 92 -6.47 3.83 -3.95
C GLU A 92 -7.91 3.65 -4.44
N ALA A 93 -8.30 4.40 -5.46
CA ALA A 93 -9.67 4.39 -6.00
C ALA A 93 -9.87 3.42 -7.16
N THR A 94 -8.88 2.58 -7.48
CA THR A 94 -8.94 1.65 -8.62
C THR A 94 -10.16 0.73 -8.55
N LYS A 95 -10.66 0.36 -9.73
CA LYS A 95 -11.76 -0.61 -9.87
C LYS A 95 -11.30 -2.05 -9.77
N ASN A 96 -10.02 -2.28 -9.96
CA ASN A 96 -9.45 -3.63 -9.92
C ASN A 96 -9.50 -4.19 -8.51
N ARG A 97 -9.89 -5.46 -8.40
CA ARG A 97 -10.04 -6.16 -7.13
C ARG A 97 -9.33 -7.50 -7.16
N VAL A 98 -8.55 -7.75 -6.13
CA VAL A 98 -7.91 -9.04 -5.86
C VAL A 98 -8.78 -9.74 -4.82
N SER A 99 -9.68 -10.59 -5.31
CA SER A 99 -10.65 -11.35 -4.52
C SER A 99 -10.09 -12.70 -4.08
N PRO A 100 -10.75 -13.44 -3.19
CA PRO A 100 -10.40 -14.82 -2.87
C PRO A 100 -10.31 -15.72 -4.11
N MET A 101 -11.21 -15.51 -5.09
CA MET A 101 -11.17 -16.25 -6.35
C MET A 101 -9.88 -16.00 -7.14
N PHE A 102 -9.36 -14.77 -7.12
CA PHE A 102 -8.06 -14.47 -7.75
C PHE A 102 -6.96 -15.31 -7.12
N PHE A 103 -6.91 -15.41 -5.79
CA PHE A 103 -5.91 -16.18 -5.07
C PHE A 103 -6.09 -17.69 -5.24
N ALA A 104 -7.33 -18.15 -5.41
CA ALA A 104 -7.61 -19.56 -5.72
C ALA A 104 -7.11 -19.99 -7.11
N THR A 105 -7.01 -19.04 -8.05
CA THR A 105 -6.61 -19.30 -9.44
C THR A 105 -5.16 -18.91 -9.77
N HIS A 106 -4.47 -18.21 -8.88
CA HIS A 106 -3.08 -17.79 -9.07
C HIS A 106 -2.24 -18.25 -7.88
N SER A 107 -1.27 -19.11 -8.15
CA SER A 107 -0.35 -19.58 -7.12
C SER A 107 0.66 -18.48 -6.71
N ILE A 108 1.22 -18.60 -5.51
CA ILE A 108 2.30 -17.71 -5.04
C ILE A 108 3.51 -17.83 -5.97
N SER A 109 3.82 -19.05 -6.42
CA SER A 109 4.91 -19.31 -7.37
C SER A 109 4.70 -18.63 -8.73
N GLU A 110 3.46 -18.49 -9.19
CA GLU A 110 3.15 -17.73 -10.41
C GLU A 110 3.24 -16.22 -10.15
N LEU A 111 2.66 -15.74 -9.06
CA LEU A 111 2.68 -14.32 -8.70
C LEU A 111 4.10 -13.80 -8.46
N SER A 112 4.98 -14.61 -7.88
CA SER A 112 6.39 -14.25 -7.64
C SER A 112 7.23 -14.04 -8.93
N LYS A 113 6.72 -14.47 -10.09
CA LYS A 113 7.37 -14.23 -11.38
C LYS A 113 7.01 -12.86 -11.98
N LEU A 114 5.99 -12.21 -11.44
CA LEU A 114 5.56 -10.88 -11.85
C LEU A 114 6.45 -9.83 -11.18
N SER A 115 6.63 -8.68 -11.85
CA SER A 115 7.22 -7.52 -11.22
C SER A 115 6.28 -6.89 -10.19
N ASP A 116 6.83 -6.14 -9.22
CA ASP A 116 6.04 -5.42 -8.22
C ASP A 116 5.00 -4.49 -8.86
N TYR A 117 5.37 -3.87 -9.99
CA TYR A 117 4.45 -3.04 -10.76
C TYR A 117 3.26 -3.83 -11.31
N GLU A 118 3.51 -5.01 -11.88
CA GLU A 118 2.44 -5.87 -12.43
C GLU A 118 1.53 -6.41 -11.32
N ILE A 119 2.10 -6.78 -10.17
CA ILE A 119 1.32 -7.20 -9.00
C ILE A 119 0.45 -6.04 -8.51
N GLY A 120 1.02 -4.84 -8.35
CA GLY A 120 0.28 -3.64 -7.95
C GLY A 120 -0.91 -3.32 -8.87
N LYS A 121 -0.78 -3.59 -10.18
CA LYS A 121 -1.86 -3.37 -11.15
C LYS A 121 -2.97 -4.42 -11.13
N LYS A 122 -2.83 -5.52 -10.39
CA LYS A 122 -3.93 -6.49 -10.20
C LYS A 122 -5.08 -5.88 -9.40
N GLY A 123 -4.80 -4.95 -8.51
CA GLY A 123 -5.81 -4.22 -7.78
C GLY A 123 -5.71 -4.35 -6.26
N ARG A 124 -6.81 -4.04 -5.57
CA ARG A 124 -6.88 -4.03 -4.11
C ARG A 124 -7.39 -5.36 -3.57
N ILE A 125 -6.71 -5.87 -2.55
CA ILE A 125 -7.15 -7.04 -1.80
C ILE A 125 -8.46 -6.72 -1.10
N THR A 126 -9.45 -7.62 -1.22
CA THR A 126 -10.81 -7.39 -0.73
C THR A 126 -11.16 -8.14 0.55
N HIS A 127 -10.43 -9.19 0.88
CA HIS A 127 -10.66 -10.04 2.04
C HIS A 127 -9.31 -10.38 2.70
N PRO A 128 -9.29 -10.65 4.00
CA PRO A 128 -8.10 -11.20 4.64
C PRO A 128 -7.77 -12.54 4.02
N VAL A 129 -6.50 -12.78 3.79
CA VAL A 129 -6.00 -14.03 3.23
C VAL A 129 -4.80 -14.53 4.02
N VAL A 130 -4.62 -15.82 4.07
CA VAL A 130 -3.52 -16.49 4.76
C VAL A 130 -2.90 -17.53 3.82
N VAL A 131 -1.63 -17.81 4.00
CA VAL A 131 -0.96 -18.96 3.40
C VAL A 131 -0.51 -19.90 4.51
N TYR A 132 -0.88 -21.15 4.42
CA TYR A 132 -0.44 -22.18 5.35
C TYR A 132 0.85 -22.84 4.88
N GLU A 133 1.62 -23.38 5.81
CA GLU A 133 2.87 -24.08 5.50
C GLU A 133 2.63 -25.21 4.50
N GLY A 134 3.45 -25.24 3.46
CA GLY A 134 3.36 -26.23 2.37
C GLY A 134 2.30 -25.95 1.31
N LYS A 135 1.55 -24.86 1.42
CA LYS A 135 0.60 -24.41 0.38
C LYS A 135 1.23 -23.39 -0.55
N ASP A 136 0.78 -23.38 -1.80
CA ASP A 136 1.22 -22.42 -2.83
C ASP A 136 0.08 -21.48 -3.27
N HIS A 137 -0.98 -21.40 -2.48
CA HIS A 137 -2.10 -20.48 -2.71
C HIS A 137 -2.49 -19.79 -1.41
N TYR A 138 -2.93 -18.55 -1.51
CA TYR A 138 -3.59 -17.88 -0.41
C TYR A 138 -5.02 -18.39 -0.28
N GLU A 139 -5.45 -18.60 0.95
CA GLU A 139 -6.81 -19.00 1.32
C GLU A 139 -7.50 -17.83 2.05
N GLU A 140 -8.79 -17.65 1.80
CA GLU A 140 -9.58 -16.66 2.53
C GLU A 140 -9.69 -17.07 3.99
N ILE A 141 -9.59 -16.08 4.88
CA ILE A 141 -9.76 -16.24 6.32
C ILE A 141 -10.73 -15.16 6.84
N SER A 142 -11.51 -15.48 7.84
CA SER A 142 -12.35 -14.47 8.50
C SER A 142 -11.50 -13.43 9.24
N TRP A 143 -12.01 -12.20 9.40
CA TRP A 143 -11.31 -11.19 10.23
C TRP A 143 -11.12 -11.67 11.66
N GLU A 144 -12.11 -12.38 12.20
CA GLU A 144 -12.03 -12.92 13.56
C GLU A 144 -10.89 -13.92 13.71
N ASP A 145 -10.76 -14.85 12.77
CA ASP A 145 -9.69 -15.85 12.80
C ASP A 145 -8.33 -15.25 12.50
N ALA A 146 -8.26 -14.25 11.61
CA ALA A 146 -7.02 -13.50 11.36
C ALA A 146 -6.54 -12.80 12.64
N PHE A 147 -7.42 -12.12 13.37
CA PHE A 147 -7.07 -11.48 14.65
C PHE A 147 -6.71 -12.49 15.73
N LYS A 148 -7.38 -13.63 15.81
CA LYS A 148 -7.01 -14.71 16.73
C LYS A 148 -5.61 -15.25 16.42
N MET A 149 -5.32 -15.51 15.15
CA MET A 149 -4.02 -16.00 14.70
C MET A 149 -2.91 -15.01 15.06
N ILE A 150 -3.03 -13.74 14.65
CA ILE A 150 -2.05 -12.69 14.97
C ILE A 150 -1.88 -12.53 16.49
N GLY A 151 -2.98 -12.48 17.22
CA GLY A 151 -2.95 -12.35 18.69
C GLY A 151 -2.29 -13.52 19.39
N ASN A 152 -2.44 -14.73 18.86
CA ASN A 152 -1.77 -15.92 19.42
C ASN A 152 -0.26 -15.85 19.15
N GLU A 153 0.17 -15.52 17.93
CA GLU A 153 1.60 -15.36 17.60
C GLU A 153 2.26 -14.30 18.50
N LEU A 154 1.61 -13.16 18.67
CA LEU A 154 2.13 -12.10 19.53
C LEU A 154 2.23 -12.53 21.01
N LYS A 155 1.31 -13.35 21.50
CA LYS A 155 1.35 -13.87 22.88
C LYS A 155 2.42 -14.94 23.12
N LEU A 156 2.89 -15.60 22.06
CA LEU A 156 3.96 -16.60 22.14
C LEU A 156 5.35 -15.97 22.23
N LEU A 157 5.48 -14.68 22.00
CA LEU A 157 6.76 -13.98 22.12
C LEU A 157 7.19 -13.93 23.59
N PRO A 158 8.45 -14.27 23.91
CA PRO A 158 8.99 -14.21 25.26
C PRO A 158 8.97 -12.79 25.87
N SER A 159 9.09 -11.76 25.01
CA SER A 159 9.00 -10.35 25.39
C SER A 159 8.28 -9.55 24.31
N PRO A 160 7.47 -8.55 24.66
CA PRO A 160 6.90 -7.62 23.70
C PRO A 160 7.94 -6.90 22.85
N ASP A 161 9.16 -6.73 23.34
CA ASP A 161 10.26 -6.07 22.64
C ASP A 161 10.86 -6.91 21.50
N GLU A 162 10.47 -8.18 21.36
CA GLU A 162 10.82 -9.01 20.21
C GLU A 162 9.96 -8.70 18.97
N ALA A 163 8.89 -7.92 19.13
CA ALA A 163 8.05 -7.46 18.04
C ALA A 163 8.46 -6.06 17.58
N ILE A 164 8.46 -5.86 16.27
CA ILE A 164 8.63 -4.56 15.63
C ILE A 164 7.36 -4.26 14.83
N PHE A 165 6.81 -3.06 15.03
CA PHE A 165 5.57 -2.62 14.40
C PHE A 165 5.84 -1.46 13.46
N TYR A 166 5.82 -1.73 12.16
CA TYR A 166 6.08 -0.74 11.13
C TYR A 166 4.78 -0.29 10.46
N THR A 167 4.68 1.00 10.16
CA THR A 167 3.62 1.55 9.32
C THR A 167 4.18 2.47 8.25
N SER A 168 3.50 2.51 7.11
CA SER A 168 3.82 3.41 6.01
C SER A 168 3.24 4.80 6.28
N GLY A 169 3.84 5.84 5.71
CA GLY A 169 3.28 7.20 5.68
C GLY A 169 1.93 7.33 4.95
N ARG A 170 1.49 6.27 4.27
CA ARG A 170 0.14 6.20 3.66
C ARG A 170 -0.96 5.78 4.62
N THR A 171 -0.65 5.56 5.88
CA THR A 171 -1.63 5.23 6.91
C THR A 171 -2.38 6.50 7.32
N SER A 172 -3.72 6.44 7.41
CA SER A 172 -4.50 7.58 7.92
C SER A 172 -4.13 7.89 9.37
N ASN A 173 -4.32 9.15 9.79
CA ASN A 173 -4.02 9.59 11.16
C ASN A 173 -4.75 8.78 12.22
N GLU A 174 -6.03 8.44 11.97
CA GLU A 174 -6.84 7.64 12.87
C GLU A 174 -6.29 6.22 12.99
N ALA A 175 -5.91 5.59 11.87
CA ALA A 175 -5.32 4.26 11.87
C ALA A 175 -3.94 4.27 12.54
N ALA A 176 -3.11 5.28 12.30
CA ALA A 176 -1.82 5.43 12.94
C ALA A 176 -1.94 5.61 14.47
N PHE A 177 -2.91 6.40 14.92
CA PHE A 177 -3.21 6.58 16.35
C PHE A 177 -3.63 5.26 17.01
N LEU A 178 -4.58 4.54 16.41
CA LEU A 178 -5.05 3.24 16.93
C LEU A 178 -3.92 2.20 16.93
N TYR A 179 -3.09 2.20 15.89
CA TYR A 179 -1.95 1.31 15.79
C TYR A 179 -0.92 1.58 16.90
N GLN A 180 -0.57 2.85 17.11
CA GLN A 180 0.32 3.24 18.21
C GLN A 180 -0.26 2.85 19.58
N LEU A 181 -1.55 3.08 19.79
CA LEU A 181 -2.23 2.70 21.03
C LEU A 181 -2.19 1.19 21.26
N PHE A 182 -2.42 0.40 20.21
CA PHE A 182 -2.32 -1.05 20.26
C PHE A 182 -0.90 -1.50 20.64
N VAL A 183 0.14 -0.96 19.99
CA VAL A 183 1.54 -1.34 20.25
C VAL A 183 1.95 -1.02 21.68
N ARG A 184 1.58 0.16 22.19
CA ARG A 184 1.84 0.55 23.57
C ARG A 184 1.06 -0.32 24.57
N LYS A 185 -0.18 -0.69 24.24
CA LYS A 185 -0.97 -1.63 25.04
C LYS A 185 -0.37 -3.03 25.03
N PHE A 186 0.22 -3.45 23.93
CA PHE A 186 0.96 -4.72 23.82
C PHE A 186 2.21 -4.72 24.71
N GLY A 187 2.86 -3.57 24.92
CA GLY A 187 3.93 -3.39 25.89
C GLY A 187 5.29 -3.07 25.31
N THR A 188 5.35 -2.57 24.10
CA THR A 188 6.61 -2.12 23.48
C THR A 188 6.49 -0.72 22.85
N ASN A 189 7.63 -0.10 22.60
CA ASN A 189 7.78 1.15 21.81
C ASN A 189 8.53 0.91 20.50
N ASN A 190 8.66 -0.32 20.03
CA ASN A 190 9.34 -0.66 18.79
C ASN A 190 8.46 -0.28 17.57
N LEU A 191 8.37 1.01 17.33
CA LEU A 191 7.59 1.67 16.27
C LEU A 191 8.52 2.48 15.36
N PRO A 192 9.34 1.84 14.51
CA PRO A 192 10.02 2.57 13.46
C PRO A 192 8.98 3.12 12.48
N ASP A 193 9.17 4.36 12.06
CA ASP A 193 8.29 5.02 11.11
C ASP A 193 8.97 5.26 9.76
N CYS A 194 8.17 5.62 8.77
CA CYS A 194 8.68 5.91 7.44
C CYS A 194 9.41 7.25 7.38
N SER A 195 9.17 8.19 8.31
CA SER A 195 9.84 9.48 8.31
C SER A 195 11.33 9.32 8.47
N ASN A 196 11.75 8.46 9.40
CA ASN A 196 13.17 8.16 9.63
C ASN A 196 13.85 7.45 8.45
N MET A 197 13.08 6.85 7.54
CA MET A 197 13.61 6.11 6.40
C MET A 197 13.39 6.83 5.05
N CYS A 198 12.53 7.83 5.01
CA CYS A 198 12.10 8.49 3.76
C CYS A 198 12.58 9.94 3.64
N HIS A 199 12.89 10.60 4.74
CA HIS A 199 13.13 12.05 4.79
C HIS A 199 14.53 12.43 5.32
N GLU A 200 15.40 11.45 5.52
CA GLU A 200 16.82 11.67 5.80
C GLU A 200 17.69 11.56 4.55
#